data_7a06dce40bed81980e491073e3838624
#
_entry.id   7a06dce40bed81980e491073e3838624
#
_cell.length_a   1.000
_cell.length_b   1.000
_cell.length_c   1.000
_cell.angle_alpha   90.00
_cell.angle_beta   90.00
_cell.angle_gamma   90.00
#
_symmetry.space_group_name_H-M   'P 1'
#
loop_
_entity.id
_entity.type
_entity.pdbx_description
1 polymer ?
#
loop_
_entity_poly.entity_id
_entity_poly.type
_entity_poly.pdbx_seq_one_letter_code
_entity_poly.pdbx_strand_id
1 'polypeptide(L)'
;MIFTSKRTILSMAAATIAAGALVAAAPARAEFPEKPVEMTVLFGSTAKTIAQVLANEMAKVLGKPVVPVSRTGGGGAVGYNHVKGTAADGYNIVWNSNSVSTANIQGNMKLSYKDFAPIARISVESLVVAVKGDSPWKNLKDIADAAKKSSGKLKVGTAAAGSFTHVTGAALFDARGIGDKVIYVPIGGQGKVPAELVAGRIDVAVQFPGQFVSYVKSGDARMIAMTAGERLSAFPDVPTAKEQGVDVTLSMWRGLAAPAGTPAPVIMKLQEAAKKATESEAFKSTLAKLGADIKFLDHEAFGKLIVEDDARLDKIMGGLGLKKAPKS
;
A
#
# COMPACT_ATOMS: atom_id res chain seq x y z
N MET A 1 -68.88 -26.16 -65.00
CA MET A 1 -69.02 -24.90 -64.27
C MET A 1 -68.32 -25.05 -62.96
N ILE A 2 -67.13 -24.52 -62.80
CA ILE A 2 -66.38 -24.63 -61.61
C ILE A 2 -66.05 -23.17 -61.14
N PHE A 3 -66.70 -22.75 -60.10
CA PHE A 3 -66.40 -21.46 -59.42
C PHE A 3 -65.37 -21.68 -58.35
N THR A 4 -64.14 -21.31 -58.61
CA THR A 4 -63.05 -21.25 -57.59
C THR A 4 -63.02 -19.89 -56.96
N SER A 5 -63.26 -19.89 -55.64
CA SER A 5 -63.35 -18.73 -54.77
C SER A 5 -61.96 -18.07 -54.55
N LYS A 6 -61.89 -16.77 -54.88
CA LYS A 6 -60.73 -15.88 -54.71
C LYS A 6 -60.48 -15.43 -53.27
N ARG A 7 -60.89 -16.19 -52.23
CA ARG A 7 -60.83 -15.73 -50.82
C ARG A 7 -59.69 -16.35 -49.97
N THR A 8 -58.84 -17.24 -50.57
CA THR A 8 -57.87 -18.00 -49.76
C THR A 8 -56.43 -17.51 -49.89
N ILE A 9 -56.16 -16.43 -50.61
CA ILE A 9 -54.79 -15.93 -50.86
C ILE A 9 -54.42 -14.70 -50.00
N LEU A 10 -55.37 -14.08 -49.31
CA LEU A 10 -55.13 -12.83 -48.53
C LEU A 10 -54.79 -13.09 -47.04
N SER A 11 -54.83 -14.33 -46.57
CA SER A 11 -54.64 -14.65 -45.15
C SER A 11 -53.23 -15.13 -44.76
N MET A 12 -52.32 -15.32 -45.75
CA MET A 12 -50.94 -15.81 -45.47
C MET A 12 -49.85 -14.73 -45.50
N ALA A 13 -50.20 -13.48 -45.89
CA ALA A 13 -49.22 -12.37 -45.94
C ALA A 13 -49.14 -11.54 -44.66
N ALA A 14 -50.02 -11.75 -43.68
CA ALA A 14 -50.05 -10.97 -42.43
C ALA A 14 -49.32 -11.63 -41.22
N ALA A 15 -48.88 -12.90 -41.37
CA ALA A 15 -48.28 -13.64 -40.28
C ALA A 15 -46.74 -13.54 -40.24
N THR A 16 -46.10 -12.95 -41.25
CA THR A 16 -44.59 -12.98 -41.39
C THR A 16 -43.95 -11.68 -40.94
N ILE A 17 -44.63 -10.67 -40.48
CA ILE A 17 -44.09 -9.36 -40.06
C ILE A 17 -44.01 -9.22 -38.55
N ALA A 18 -44.60 -10.11 -37.75
CA ALA A 18 -44.58 -10.06 -36.28
C ALA A 18 -43.44 -10.80 -35.61
N ALA A 19 -42.55 -11.49 -36.36
CA ALA A 19 -41.46 -12.32 -35.81
C ALA A 19 -40.06 -11.63 -35.81
N GLY A 20 -40.00 -10.35 -36.24
CA GLY A 20 -38.73 -9.64 -36.47
C GLY A 20 -38.28 -8.60 -35.45
N ALA A 21 -38.96 -8.42 -34.34
CA ALA A 21 -38.68 -7.32 -33.42
C ALA A 21 -38.51 -7.66 -31.94
N LEU A 22 -38.13 -8.92 -31.62
CA LEU A 22 -37.51 -9.24 -30.34
C LEU A 22 -36.00 -9.15 -30.49
N VAL A 23 -35.46 -7.97 -30.84
CA VAL A 23 -34.09 -7.62 -30.47
C VAL A 23 -34.12 -7.60 -28.93
N ALA A 24 -33.65 -8.68 -28.31
CA ALA A 24 -33.40 -8.73 -26.90
C ALA A 24 -32.50 -7.54 -26.58
N ALA A 25 -33.08 -6.45 -26.04
CA ALA A 25 -32.32 -5.40 -25.39
C ALA A 25 -31.55 -6.12 -24.27
N ALA A 26 -30.29 -6.45 -24.54
CA ALA A 26 -29.39 -6.89 -23.47
C ALA A 26 -29.55 -5.85 -22.36
N PRO A 27 -29.84 -6.27 -21.11
CA PRO A 27 -29.99 -5.30 -20.03
C PRO A 27 -28.75 -4.42 -20.06
N ALA A 28 -28.97 -3.10 -20.24
CA ALA A 28 -27.89 -2.13 -20.13
C ALA A 28 -27.23 -2.41 -18.78
N ARG A 29 -26.03 -3.02 -18.82
CA ARG A 29 -25.30 -3.37 -17.61
C ARG A 29 -25.00 -2.02 -16.96
N ALA A 30 -25.65 -1.79 -15.85
CA ALA A 30 -25.54 -0.52 -15.15
C ALA A 30 -24.05 -0.17 -14.98
N GLU A 31 -23.72 1.07 -15.28
CA GLU A 31 -22.32 1.50 -15.35
C GLU A 31 -21.72 1.57 -13.95
N PHE A 32 -20.68 0.75 -13.69
CA PHE A 32 -19.94 0.80 -12.44
C PHE A 32 -19.30 2.19 -12.23
N PRO A 33 -19.38 2.79 -11.02
CA PRO A 33 -20.07 2.34 -9.82
C PRO A 33 -21.51 2.94 -9.68
N GLU A 34 -22.47 2.13 -9.24
CA GLU A 34 -23.83 2.59 -8.92
C GLU A 34 -24.00 2.96 -7.44
N LYS A 35 -23.16 2.42 -6.57
CA LYS A 35 -23.17 2.57 -5.11
C LYS A 35 -21.77 2.94 -4.59
N PRO A 36 -21.63 3.33 -3.31
CA PRO A 36 -20.32 3.62 -2.73
C PRO A 36 -19.34 2.45 -2.85
N VAL A 37 -18.06 2.78 -3.07
CA VAL A 37 -16.94 1.83 -3.06
C VAL A 37 -16.27 1.87 -1.69
N GLU A 38 -16.13 0.74 -1.03
CA GLU A 38 -15.39 0.63 0.22
C GLU A 38 -13.89 0.45 -0.05
N MET A 39 -13.05 1.26 0.61
CA MET A 39 -11.60 1.13 0.58
C MET A 39 -11.10 0.64 1.94
N THR A 40 -10.75 -0.61 2.06
CA THR A 40 -10.14 -1.16 3.28
C THR A 40 -8.74 -0.59 3.49
N VAL A 41 -8.52 0.06 4.64
CA VAL A 41 -7.25 0.67 5.04
C VAL A 41 -6.57 -0.19 6.10
N LEU A 42 -5.39 -0.72 5.77
CA LEU A 42 -4.68 -1.73 6.56
C LEU A 42 -3.92 -1.16 7.76
N PHE A 43 -3.54 0.12 7.69
CA PHE A 43 -2.67 0.79 8.66
C PHE A 43 -3.21 2.18 8.99
N GLY A 44 -2.92 2.66 10.19
CA GLY A 44 -3.24 4.01 10.59
C GLY A 44 -2.17 5.05 10.20
N SER A 45 -2.17 6.22 10.89
CA SER A 45 -1.21 7.30 10.70
C SER A 45 -1.16 7.80 9.24
N THR A 46 0.03 8.02 8.66
CA THR A 46 0.22 8.55 7.31
C THR A 46 -0.54 7.75 6.24
N ALA A 47 -0.56 6.42 6.34
CA ALA A 47 -1.28 5.56 5.40
C ALA A 47 -2.78 5.88 5.34
N LYS A 48 -3.41 6.12 6.51
CA LYS A 48 -4.83 6.49 6.59
C LYS A 48 -5.07 7.89 6.02
N THR A 49 -4.19 8.84 6.30
CA THR A 49 -4.30 10.22 5.78
C THR A 49 -4.22 10.24 4.26
N ILE A 50 -3.26 9.52 3.67
CA ILE A 50 -3.12 9.43 2.20
C ILE A 50 -4.35 8.74 1.59
N ALA A 51 -4.80 7.62 2.18
CA ALA A 51 -6.00 6.91 1.71
C ALA A 51 -7.25 7.79 1.74
N GLN A 52 -7.43 8.61 2.77
CA GLN A 52 -8.58 9.51 2.89
C GLN A 52 -8.60 10.57 1.78
N VAL A 53 -7.46 11.20 1.50
CA VAL A 53 -7.38 12.20 0.44
C VAL A 53 -7.56 11.55 -0.94
N LEU A 54 -6.92 10.40 -1.19
CA LEU A 54 -7.12 9.64 -2.42
C LEU A 54 -8.59 9.29 -2.64
N ALA A 55 -9.26 8.77 -1.61
CA ALA A 55 -10.67 8.38 -1.68
C ALA A 55 -11.60 9.58 -1.99
N ASN A 56 -11.35 10.72 -1.36
CA ASN A 56 -12.10 11.93 -1.60
C ASN A 56 -11.95 12.39 -3.06
N GLU A 57 -10.74 12.36 -3.60
CA GLU A 57 -10.49 12.77 -4.99
C GLU A 57 -11.03 11.74 -6.00
N MET A 58 -10.90 10.44 -5.72
CA MET A 58 -11.51 9.39 -6.54
C MET A 58 -13.03 9.50 -6.59
N ALA A 59 -13.68 9.86 -5.47
CA ALA A 59 -15.12 10.03 -5.40
C ALA A 59 -15.62 11.11 -6.37
N LYS A 60 -14.88 12.20 -6.57
CA LYS A 60 -15.20 13.25 -7.54
C LYS A 60 -15.23 12.72 -8.99
N VAL A 61 -14.30 11.82 -9.31
CA VAL A 61 -14.17 11.22 -10.64
C VAL A 61 -15.25 10.16 -10.89
N LEU A 62 -15.50 9.31 -9.87
CA LEU A 62 -16.46 8.21 -9.97
C LEU A 62 -17.92 8.66 -9.86
N GLY A 63 -18.20 9.85 -9.35
CA GLY A 63 -19.55 10.33 -9.06
C GLY A 63 -20.25 9.57 -7.92
N LYS A 64 -19.52 8.75 -7.20
CA LYS A 64 -19.98 7.96 -6.03
C LYS A 64 -18.95 8.02 -4.91
N PRO A 65 -19.37 7.97 -3.64
CA PRO A 65 -18.44 7.97 -2.53
C PRO A 65 -17.44 6.81 -2.60
N VAL A 66 -16.17 7.10 -2.27
CA VAL A 66 -15.16 6.09 -1.90
C VAL A 66 -14.93 6.22 -0.41
N VAL A 67 -15.20 5.16 0.36
CA VAL A 67 -15.27 5.20 1.81
C VAL A 67 -14.10 4.43 2.43
N PRO A 68 -13.09 5.10 3.02
CA PRO A 68 -12.00 4.43 3.70
C PRO A 68 -12.46 3.83 5.03
N VAL A 69 -12.30 2.51 5.18
CA VAL A 69 -12.65 1.77 6.40
C VAL A 69 -11.39 1.12 6.97
N SER A 70 -11.04 1.48 8.21
CA SER A 70 -9.84 0.93 8.87
C SER A 70 -10.07 -0.51 9.34
N ARG A 71 -9.23 -1.45 8.85
CA ARG A 71 -9.16 -2.86 9.28
C ARG A 71 -7.72 -3.25 9.51
N THR A 72 -7.22 -2.90 10.68
CA THR A 72 -5.80 -3.07 11.05
C THR A 72 -5.58 -4.37 11.82
N GLY A 73 -4.35 -4.91 11.77
CA GLY A 73 -3.91 -6.08 12.52
C GLY A 73 -3.15 -7.10 11.67
N GLY A 74 -2.32 -7.92 12.31
CA GLY A 74 -1.57 -8.99 11.66
C GLY A 74 -0.63 -8.55 10.52
N GLY A 75 -0.08 -7.34 10.58
CA GLY A 75 0.72 -6.80 9.46
C GLY A 75 -0.10 -6.49 8.20
N GLY A 76 -1.42 -6.30 8.33
CA GLY A 76 -2.37 -6.10 7.23
C GLY A 76 -3.29 -7.31 6.99
N ALA A 77 -2.97 -8.48 7.55
CA ALA A 77 -3.71 -9.73 7.32
C ALA A 77 -5.22 -9.61 7.56
N VAL A 78 -5.66 -8.87 8.61
CA VAL A 78 -7.08 -8.67 8.91
C VAL A 78 -7.81 -8.02 7.73
N GLY A 79 -7.28 -6.94 7.19
CA GLY A 79 -7.92 -6.25 6.06
C GLY A 79 -7.81 -7.02 4.75
N TYR A 80 -6.69 -7.70 4.49
CA TYR A 80 -6.55 -8.53 3.29
C TYR A 80 -7.55 -9.70 3.29
N ASN A 81 -7.70 -10.42 4.41
CA ASN A 81 -8.69 -11.49 4.53
C ASN A 81 -10.11 -10.97 4.34
N HIS A 82 -10.41 -9.78 4.90
CA HIS A 82 -11.73 -9.17 4.69
C HIS A 82 -12.00 -8.93 3.21
N VAL A 83 -11.10 -8.24 2.50
CA VAL A 83 -11.31 -7.90 1.07
C VAL A 83 -11.38 -9.16 0.21
N LYS A 84 -10.52 -10.16 0.45
CA LYS A 84 -10.57 -11.44 -0.28
C LYS A 84 -11.90 -12.15 -0.11
N GLY A 85 -12.55 -12.01 1.05
CA GLY A 85 -13.86 -12.62 1.35
C GLY A 85 -15.04 -11.89 0.72
N THR A 86 -14.84 -10.77 0.02
CA THR A 86 -15.92 -10.02 -0.64
C THR A 86 -16.08 -10.42 -2.11
N ALA A 87 -17.18 -9.98 -2.76
CA ALA A 87 -17.40 -10.20 -4.18
C ALA A 87 -16.33 -9.50 -5.02
N ALA A 88 -15.92 -10.14 -6.13
CA ALA A 88 -14.98 -9.58 -7.08
C ALA A 88 -15.71 -8.65 -8.09
N ASP A 89 -16.39 -7.62 -7.57
CA ASP A 89 -17.23 -6.69 -8.34
C ASP A 89 -16.71 -5.23 -8.32
N GLY A 90 -15.59 -4.98 -7.62
CA GLY A 90 -14.94 -3.68 -7.51
C GLY A 90 -15.48 -2.76 -6.42
N TYR A 91 -16.53 -3.15 -5.69
CA TYR A 91 -17.09 -2.34 -4.59
C TYR A 91 -16.33 -2.48 -3.27
N ASN A 92 -15.42 -3.44 -3.18
CA ASN A 92 -14.49 -3.59 -2.06
C ASN A 92 -13.06 -3.63 -2.59
N ILE A 93 -12.30 -2.60 -2.29
CA ILE A 93 -10.89 -2.49 -2.67
C ILE A 93 -10.02 -2.36 -1.43
N VAL A 94 -8.74 -2.65 -1.56
CA VAL A 94 -7.76 -2.49 -0.49
C VAL A 94 -6.76 -1.38 -0.83
N TRP A 95 -6.47 -0.52 0.14
CA TRP A 95 -5.31 0.36 0.16
C TRP A 95 -4.07 -0.49 0.45
N ASN A 96 -3.53 -1.04 -0.63
CA ASN A 96 -2.50 -2.08 -0.68
C ASN A 96 -1.09 -1.52 -0.49
N SER A 97 -0.17 -2.38 -0.10
CA SER A 97 1.27 -2.10 -0.06
C SER A 97 2.06 -3.42 -0.14
N ASN A 98 3.38 -3.36 -0.18
CA ASN A 98 4.21 -4.56 -0.07
C ASN A 98 4.03 -5.35 1.24
N SER A 99 3.14 -4.89 2.13
CA SER A 99 2.68 -5.69 3.26
C SER A 99 1.91 -6.95 2.84
N VAL A 100 1.36 -7.01 1.62
CA VAL A 100 0.76 -8.25 1.08
C VAL A 100 1.78 -9.38 1.05
N SER A 101 3.01 -9.08 0.64
CA SER A 101 4.14 -10.02 0.63
C SER A 101 4.70 -10.25 2.04
N THR A 102 5.00 -9.19 2.79
CA THR A 102 5.62 -9.37 4.11
C THR A 102 4.72 -10.11 5.11
N ALA A 103 3.41 -9.90 5.07
CA ALA A 103 2.47 -10.64 5.94
C ALA A 103 2.35 -12.12 5.55
N ASN A 104 2.41 -12.44 4.26
CA ASN A 104 2.44 -13.82 3.78
C ASN A 104 3.76 -14.52 4.16
N ILE A 105 4.91 -13.92 3.83
CA ILE A 105 6.24 -14.47 4.11
C ILE A 105 6.46 -14.70 5.62
N GLN A 106 5.86 -13.86 6.46
CA GLN A 106 5.86 -14.03 7.92
C GLN A 106 4.88 -15.07 8.45
N GLY A 107 4.08 -15.68 7.60
CA GLY A 107 3.05 -16.62 8.00
C GLY A 107 1.88 -15.98 8.77
N ASN A 108 1.69 -14.66 8.67
CA ASN A 108 0.56 -13.97 9.30
C ASN A 108 -0.75 -14.18 8.53
N MET A 109 -0.67 -14.53 7.26
CA MET A 109 -1.80 -14.90 6.42
C MET A 109 -1.39 -15.94 5.37
N LYS A 110 -2.36 -16.75 4.91
CA LYS A 110 -2.16 -17.71 3.81
C LYS A 110 -2.29 -17.05 2.44
N LEU A 111 -2.99 -15.91 2.35
CA LEU A 111 -3.16 -15.14 1.14
C LEU A 111 -1.83 -14.56 0.65
N SER A 112 -1.67 -14.48 -0.65
CA SER A 112 -0.55 -13.83 -1.33
C SER A 112 -1.03 -12.71 -2.25
N TYR A 113 -0.12 -12.02 -2.92
CA TYR A 113 -0.49 -11.03 -3.93
C TYR A 113 -1.36 -11.60 -5.07
N LYS A 114 -1.29 -12.91 -5.34
CA LYS A 114 -2.07 -13.60 -6.39
C LYS A 114 -3.58 -13.63 -6.10
N ASP A 115 -3.96 -13.42 -4.85
CA ASP A 115 -5.36 -13.36 -4.43
C ASP A 115 -6.02 -12.01 -4.73
N PHE A 116 -5.26 -11.06 -5.29
CA PHE A 116 -5.72 -9.71 -5.58
C PHE A 116 -5.39 -9.30 -7.01
N ALA A 117 -6.33 -8.59 -7.65
CA ALA A 117 -6.13 -7.93 -8.92
C ALA A 117 -5.56 -6.51 -8.66
N PRO A 118 -4.36 -6.16 -9.16
CA PRO A 118 -3.81 -4.82 -9.02
C PRO A 118 -4.67 -3.81 -9.78
N ILE A 119 -4.87 -2.61 -9.20
CA ILE A 119 -5.58 -1.50 -9.85
C ILE A 119 -4.59 -0.44 -10.30
N ALA A 120 -3.78 0.06 -9.39
CA ALA A 120 -2.72 1.02 -9.68
C ALA A 120 -1.75 1.15 -8.50
N ARG A 121 -0.46 1.41 -8.77
CA ARG A 121 0.43 2.01 -7.77
C ARG A 121 0.19 3.51 -7.72
N ILE A 122 0.11 4.06 -6.52
CA ILE A 122 -0.21 5.46 -6.27
C ILE A 122 1.02 6.23 -5.82
N SER A 123 1.70 5.72 -4.80
CA SER A 123 2.83 6.41 -4.17
C SER A 123 3.92 5.46 -3.72
N VAL A 124 5.07 6.06 -3.40
CA VAL A 124 6.21 5.39 -2.79
C VAL A 124 6.62 6.17 -1.56
N GLU A 125 6.87 5.47 -0.47
CA GLU A 125 7.31 6.02 0.80
C GLU A 125 8.62 5.36 1.22
N SER A 126 9.66 6.16 1.49
CA SER A 126 10.91 5.68 2.06
C SER A 126 10.88 5.81 3.58
N LEU A 127 11.69 5.01 4.27
CA LEU A 127 11.80 5.08 5.72
C LEU A 127 12.96 5.97 6.13
N VAL A 128 12.87 6.49 7.34
CA VAL A 128 13.97 7.19 8.00
C VAL A 128 14.42 6.44 9.23
N VAL A 129 15.71 6.61 9.54
CA VAL A 129 16.29 6.30 10.83
C VAL A 129 16.28 7.59 11.64
N ALA A 130 15.62 7.55 12.78
CA ALA A 130 15.55 8.69 13.68
C ALA A 130 16.09 8.35 15.07
N VAL A 131 16.64 9.36 15.71
CA VAL A 131 17.14 9.34 17.08
C VAL A 131 16.53 10.47 17.87
N LYS A 132 16.63 10.43 19.21
CA LYS A 132 16.22 11.54 20.07
C LYS A 132 17.00 12.81 19.70
N GLY A 133 16.40 13.99 19.86
CA GLY A 133 16.98 15.27 19.45
C GLY A 133 18.35 15.57 20.08
N ASP A 134 18.50 15.23 21.36
CA ASP A 134 19.74 15.38 22.14
C ASP A 134 20.73 14.22 22.00
N SER A 135 20.43 13.19 21.19
CA SER A 135 21.31 12.05 20.96
C SER A 135 22.67 12.50 20.41
N PRO A 136 23.80 11.91 20.85
CA PRO A 136 25.11 12.17 20.25
C PRO A 136 25.26 11.61 18.84
N TRP A 137 24.37 10.70 18.41
CA TRP A 137 24.46 10.04 17.13
C TRP A 137 23.92 10.93 16.00
N LYS A 138 24.76 11.21 15.00
CA LYS A 138 24.43 12.10 13.89
C LYS A 138 24.32 11.38 12.55
N ASN A 139 24.74 10.12 12.49
CA ASN A 139 24.76 9.30 11.29
C ASN A 139 24.72 7.80 11.63
N LEU A 140 24.63 6.93 10.64
CA LEU A 140 24.58 5.48 10.82
C LEU A 140 25.87 4.89 11.40
N LYS A 141 27.01 5.54 11.15
CA LYS A 141 28.30 5.10 11.71
C LYS A 141 28.32 5.31 13.21
N ASP A 142 27.82 6.41 13.71
CA ASP A 142 27.78 6.70 15.16
C ASP A 142 26.95 5.65 15.91
N ILE A 143 25.78 5.26 15.33
CA ILE A 143 24.96 4.17 15.88
C ILE A 143 25.75 2.86 15.90
N ALA A 144 26.43 2.54 14.80
CA ALA A 144 27.19 1.29 14.71
C ALA A 144 28.34 1.25 15.71
N ASP A 145 29.08 2.34 15.86
CA ASP A 145 30.18 2.44 16.80
C ASP A 145 29.70 2.34 18.25
N ALA A 146 28.56 2.97 18.57
CA ALA A 146 27.93 2.85 19.88
C ALA A 146 27.45 1.43 20.16
N ALA A 147 26.80 0.79 19.20
CA ALA A 147 26.32 -0.59 19.32
C ALA A 147 27.47 -1.59 19.56
N LYS A 148 28.60 -1.41 18.88
CA LYS A 148 29.79 -2.27 19.04
C LYS A 148 30.47 -2.11 20.41
N LYS A 149 30.41 -0.91 20.99
CA LYS A 149 30.99 -0.60 22.31
C LYS A 149 30.05 -0.95 23.46
N SER A 150 28.76 -1.06 23.21
CA SER A 150 27.75 -1.38 24.22
C SER A 150 27.82 -2.82 24.67
N SER A 151 27.67 -3.07 25.96
CA SER A 151 27.48 -4.43 26.52
C SER A 151 26.07 -4.97 26.27
N GLY A 152 25.10 -4.09 26.01
CA GLY A 152 23.71 -4.44 25.68
C GLY A 152 23.38 -4.24 24.21
N LYS A 153 22.16 -4.64 23.83
CA LYS A 153 21.63 -4.42 22.49
C LYS A 153 20.86 -3.09 22.43
N LEU A 154 21.05 -2.33 21.34
CA LEU A 154 20.25 -1.15 21.07
C LEU A 154 18.80 -1.53 20.74
N LYS A 155 17.86 -0.80 21.29
CA LYS A 155 16.41 -0.98 21.06
C LYS A 155 15.98 -0.18 19.83
N VAL A 156 15.60 -0.88 18.77
CA VAL A 156 15.12 -0.29 17.53
C VAL A 156 13.60 -0.38 17.47
N GLY A 157 12.92 0.74 17.56
CA GLY A 157 11.46 0.81 17.48
C GLY A 157 10.95 0.67 16.05
N THR A 158 9.99 -0.22 15.85
CA THR A 158 9.33 -0.49 14.56
C THR A 158 7.83 -0.60 14.73
N ALA A 159 7.06 -0.59 13.64
CA ALA A 159 5.59 -0.65 13.72
C ALA A 159 5.08 -1.98 14.28
N ALA A 160 5.63 -3.10 13.80
CA ALA A 160 5.27 -4.44 14.24
C ALA A 160 6.40 -5.43 13.90
N ALA A 161 6.42 -6.58 14.57
CA ALA A 161 7.31 -7.66 14.18
C ALA A 161 7.03 -8.08 12.73
N GLY A 162 8.08 -8.09 11.87
CA GLY A 162 8.03 -8.41 10.45
C GLY A 162 7.26 -7.44 9.55
N SER A 163 6.86 -6.31 10.07
CA SER A 163 6.40 -5.21 9.24
C SER A 163 7.52 -4.71 8.33
N PHE A 164 7.16 -3.96 7.30
CA PHE A 164 8.14 -3.37 6.40
C PHE A 164 9.18 -2.52 7.13
N THR A 165 8.80 -1.81 8.19
CA THR A 165 9.74 -1.04 9.03
C THR A 165 10.72 -1.94 9.77
N HIS A 166 10.29 -3.12 10.23
CA HIS A 166 11.18 -4.12 10.83
C HIS A 166 12.14 -4.70 9.78
N VAL A 167 11.63 -5.17 8.65
CA VAL A 167 12.44 -5.74 7.55
C VAL A 167 13.50 -4.74 7.08
N THR A 168 13.12 -3.49 6.88
CA THR A 168 14.04 -2.42 6.46
C THR A 168 15.09 -2.12 7.52
N GLY A 169 14.70 -2.02 8.78
CA GLY A 169 15.64 -1.85 9.90
C GLY A 169 16.63 -3.01 9.98
N ALA A 170 16.15 -4.24 9.85
CA ALA A 170 16.99 -5.43 9.89
C ALA A 170 17.99 -5.43 8.72
N ALA A 171 17.52 -5.19 7.49
CA ALA A 171 18.42 -5.09 6.33
C ALA A 171 19.48 -4.00 6.49
N LEU A 172 19.10 -2.83 7.04
CA LEU A 172 19.99 -1.69 7.24
C LEU A 172 21.08 -1.97 8.27
N PHE A 173 20.70 -2.50 9.44
CA PHE A 173 21.66 -2.74 10.54
C PHE A 173 22.48 -3.99 10.31
N ASP A 174 21.97 -5.00 9.58
CA ASP A 174 22.75 -6.14 9.12
C ASP A 174 23.81 -5.71 8.11
N ALA A 175 23.44 -4.93 7.09
CA ALA A 175 24.39 -4.36 6.14
C ALA A 175 25.43 -3.43 6.79
N ARG A 176 25.13 -2.87 7.97
CA ARG A 176 26.06 -2.07 8.78
C ARG A 176 26.95 -2.93 9.70
N GLY A 177 26.75 -4.24 9.75
CA GLY A 177 27.51 -5.19 10.57
C GLY A 177 27.19 -5.09 12.05
N ILE A 178 25.95 -4.75 12.40
CA ILE A 178 25.45 -4.68 13.78
C ILE A 178 24.09 -5.39 13.97
N GLY A 179 23.71 -6.28 13.07
CA GLY A 179 22.45 -7.01 13.16
C GLY A 179 22.28 -7.78 14.48
N ASP A 180 23.37 -8.35 15.00
CA ASP A 180 23.41 -9.05 16.30
C ASP A 180 23.43 -8.11 17.53
N LYS A 181 23.68 -6.81 17.33
CA LYS A 181 23.79 -5.76 18.37
C LYS A 181 22.52 -4.96 18.56
N VAL A 182 21.44 -5.29 17.86
CA VAL A 182 20.15 -4.62 17.97
C VAL A 182 19.07 -5.58 18.41
N ILE A 183 18.01 -5.05 19.01
CA ILE A 183 16.76 -5.75 19.29
C ILE A 183 15.59 -4.89 18.77
N TYR A 184 14.71 -5.51 18.00
CA TYR A 184 13.56 -4.83 17.44
C TYR A 184 12.40 -4.85 18.42
N VAL A 185 11.89 -3.65 18.74
CA VAL A 185 10.77 -3.44 19.66
C VAL A 185 9.52 -3.09 18.83
N PRO A 186 8.54 -4.01 18.73
CA PRO A 186 7.29 -3.74 18.03
C PRO A 186 6.41 -2.83 18.91
N ILE A 187 6.26 -1.57 18.51
CA ILE A 187 5.52 -0.54 19.27
C ILE A 187 3.99 -0.61 18.99
N GLY A 188 3.60 -1.34 17.97
CA GLY A 188 2.27 -1.22 17.41
C GLY A 188 2.17 -0.08 16.40
N GLY A 189 1.10 -0.05 15.61
CA GLY A 189 0.89 0.98 14.60
C GLY A 189 0.54 2.35 15.19
N GLN A 190 0.05 3.25 14.33
CA GLN A 190 -0.65 4.47 14.76
C GLN A 190 0.22 5.65 15.23
N GLY A 191 1.48 5.75 14.78
CA GLY A 191 2.33 6.91 15.09
C GLY A 191 2.91 6.92 16.50
N LYS A 192 2.88 5.82 17.23
CA LYS A 192 3.43 5.72 18.58
C LYS A 192 4.95 5.69 18.65
N VAL A 193 5.61 5.23 17.57
CA VAL A 193 7.08 5.04 17.54
C VAL A 193 7.85 6.33 17.88
N PRO A 194 7.51 7.52 17.33
CA PRO A 194 8.18 8.76 17.70
C PRO A 194 8.04 9.10 19.18
N ALA A 195 6.87 8.90 19.78
CA ALA A 195 6.65 9.16 21.20
C ALA A 195 7.50 8.23 22.10
N GLU A 196 7.64 6.96 21.73
CA GLU A 196 8.51 6.01 22.45
C GLU A 196 9.98 6.40 22.36
N LEU A 197 10.41 6.94 21.19
CA LEU A 197 11.75 7.45 20.98
C LEU A 197 12.05 8.65 21.88
N VAL A 198 11.18 9.64 21.86
CA VAL A 198 11.34 10.86 22.67
C VAL A 198 11.32 10.55 24.18
N ALA A 199 10.49 9.59 24.59
CA ALA A 199 10.45 9.11 25.97
C ALA A 199 11.66 8.26 26.39
N GLY A 200 12.60 7.96 25.46
CA GLY A 200 13.80 7.17 25.75
C GLY A 200 13.53 5.67 25.99
N ARG A 201 12.37 5.15 25.61
CA ARG A 201 12.06 3.72 25.74
C ARG A 201 12.65 2.87 24.61
N ILE A 202 12.99 3.51 23.50
CA ILE A 202 13.81 2.96 22.39
C ILE A 202 14.93 3.94 22.09
N ASP A 203 16.04 3.42 21.54
CA ASP A 203 17.25 4.19 21.24
C ASP A 203 17.22 4.75 19.80
N VAL A 204 16.64 4.00 18.88
CA VAL A 204 16.55 4.32 17.46
C VAL A 204 15.14 3.97 16.97
N ALA A 205 14.63 4.74 16.03
CA ALA A 205 13.37 4.45 15.34
C ALA A 205 13.60 4.26 13.84
N VAL A 206 12.95 3.26 13.25
CA VAL A 206 12.86 3.08 11.79
C VAL A 206 11.40 3.19 11.39
N GLN A 207 11.05 4.32 10.73
CA GLN A 207 9.65 4.65 10.46
C GLN A 207 9.52 5.64 9.29
N PHE A 208 8.30 5.93 8.87
CA PHE A 208 8.00 6.91 7.83
C PHE A 208 8.29 8.35 8.30
N PRO A 209 8.91 9.19 7.44
CA PRO A 209 9.34 10.55 7.83
C PRO A 209 8.18 11.44 8.29
N GLY A 210 7.00 11.31 7.68
CA GLY A 210 5.81 12.09 8.05
C GLY A 210 5.39 11.96 9.51
N GLN A 211 5.77 10.89 10.20
CA GLN A 211 5.49 10.71 11.62
C GLN A 211 6.41 11.53 12.54
N PHE A 212 7.54 12.00 12.01
CA PHE A 212 8.54 12.75 12.78
C PHE A 212 8.47 14.27 12.56
N VAL A 213 7.67 14.77 11.62
CA VAL A 213 7.66 16.19 11.22
C VAL A 213 7.48 17.13 12.43
N SER A 214 6.53 16.85 13.32
CA SER A 214 6.32 17.68 14.53
C SER A 214 7.48 17.57 15.51
N TYR A 215 7.99 16.37 15.75
CA TYR A 215 9.09 16.12 16.69
C TYR A 215 10.44 16.69 16.20
N VAL A 216 10.66 16.73 14.89
CA VAL A 216 11.85 17.38 14.31
C VAL A 216 11.73 18.89 14.41
N LYS A 217 10.53 19.46 14.18
CA LYS A 217 10.30 20.90 14.33
C LYS A 217 10.47 21.38 15.78
N SER A 218 10.07 20.56 16.77
CA SER A 218 10.28 20.88 18.19
C SER A 218 11.71 20.61 18.70
N GLY A 219 12.53 19.91 17.87
CA GLY A 219 13.87 19.50 18.30
C GLY A 219 13.92 18.22 19.15
N ASP A 220 12.77 17.57 19.39
CA ASP A 220 12.67 16.37 20.23
C ASP A 220 13.22 15.10 19.54
N ALA A 221 13.23 15.09 18.21
CA ALA A 221 13.80 14.02 17.41
C ALA A 221 14.63 14.57 16.23
N ARG A 222 15.53 13.76 15.71
CA ARG A 222 16.32 14.04 14.51
C ARG A 222 16.31 12.84 13.59
N MET A 223 16.00 13.06 12.31
CA MET A 223 16.18 12.09 11.24
C MET A 223 17.63 12.14 10.77
N ILE A 224 18.33 11.01 10.75
CA ILE A 224 19.78 10.93 10.47
C ILE A 224 20.12 10.13 9.23
N ALA A 225 19.20 9.37 8.70
CA ALA A 225 19.33 8.66 7.44
C ALA A 225 17.97 8.36 6.84
N MET A 226 17.91 8.15 5.51
CA MET A 226 16.72 7.63 4.83
C MET A 226 17.07 6.47 3.91
N THR A 227 16.10 5.60 3.63
CA THR A 227 16.26 4.44 2.76
C THR A 227 15.88 4.70 1.30
N ALA A 228 15.66 5.94 0.93
CA ALA A 228 15.44 6.37 -0.45
C ALA A 228 16.74 6.24 -1.28
N GLY A 229 16.60 6.09 -2.60
CA GLY A 229 17.74 6.10 -3.52
C GLY A 229 18.42 7.46 -3.63
N GLU A 230 17.67 8.52 -3.38
CA GLU A 230 18.09 9.93 -3.35
C GLU A 230 17.36 10.66 -2.24
N ARG A 231 17.84 11.84 -1.84
CA ARG A 231 17.22 12.64 -0.79
C ARG A 231 15.83 13.10 -1.21
N LEU A 232 14.88 13.01 -0.27
CA LEU A 232 13.53 13.51 -0.51
C LEU A 232 13.52 15.04 -0.47
N SER A 233 12.82 15.66 -1.43
CA SER A 233 12.69 17.13 -1.50
C SER A 233 12.08 17.74 -0.24
N ALA A 234 11.20 17.00 0.45
CA ALA A 234 10.61 17.41 1.72
C ALA A 234 11.61 17.40 2.91
N PHE A 235 12.74 16.69 2.78
CA PHE A 235 13.76 16.54 3.83
C PHE A 235 15.17 16.56 3.21
N PRO A 236 15.57 17.67 2.58
CA PRO A 236 16.82 17.76 1.80
C PRO A 236 18.07 17.60 2.68
N ASP A 237 17.98 17.90 3.96
CA ASP A 237 19.09 17.80 4.90
C ASP A 237 19.31 16.39 5.44
N VAL A 238 18.37 15.44 5.18
CA VAL A 238 18.49 14.05 5.65
C VAL A 238 19.22 13.24 4.58
N PRO A 239 20.44 12.73 4.86
CA PRO A 239 21.20 11.96 3.89
C PRO A 239 20.57 10.56 3.70
N THR A 240 20.82 9.96 2.54
CA THR A 240 20.43 8.57 2.29
C THR A 240 21.38 7.60 3.01
N ALA A 241 20.92 6.37 3.25
CA ALA A 241 21.78 5.29 3.75
C ALA A 241 22.94 5.03 2.79
N LYS A 242 22.69 5.12 1.47
CA LYS A 242 23.70 4.96 0.42
C LYS A 242 24.79 6.03 0.49
N GLU A 243 24.44 7.29 0.71
CA GLU A 243 25.42 8.38 0.93
C GLU A 243 26.29 8.14 2.16
N GLN A 244 25.80 7.35 3.13
CA GLN A 244 26.53 6.94 4.34
C GLN A 244 27.23 5.58 4.20
N GLY A 245 27.38 5.06 2.98
CA GLY A 245 28.10 3.81 2.68
C GLY A 245 27.31 2.53 3.03
N VAL A 246 25.97 2.62 3.13
CA VAL A 246 25.09 1.47 3.36
C VAL A 246 24.21 1.27 2.15
N ASP A 247 24.51 0.27 1.32
CA ASP A 247 23.78 -0.01 0.08
C ASP A 247 22.45 -0.72 0.35
N VAL A 248 21.56 -0.01 1.03
CA VAL A 248 20.18 -0.44 1.28
C VAL A 248 19.21 0.61 0.78
N THR A 249 18.53 0.29 -0.32
CA THR A 249 17.46 1.11 -0.88
C THR A 249 16.18 0.30 -0.82
N LEU A 250 15.34 0.61 0.17
CA LEU A 250 14.05 -0.04 0.40
C LEU A 250 12.96 1.02 0.55
N SER A 251 11.94 0.91 -0.29
CA SER A 251 10.79 1.81 -0.27
C SER A 251 9.49 1.01 -0.22
N MET A 252 8.51 1.53 0.51
CA MET A 252 7.17 0.98 0.53
C MET A 252 6.35 1.60 -0.60
N TRP A 253 5.87 0.79 -1.53
CA TRP A 253 4.86 1.25 -2.46
C TRP A 253 3.46 1.20 -1.83
N ARG A 254 2.61 2.13 -2.24
CA ARG A 254 1.18 2.14 -1.94
C ARG A 254 0.41 2.08 -3.24
N GLY A 255 -0.61 1.25 -3.25
CA GLY A 255 -1.47 1.09 -4.41
C GLY A 255 -2.87 0.64 -4.03
N LEU A 256 -3.66 0.39 -5.04
CA LEU A 256 -5.01 -0.16 -4.89
C LEU A 256 -5.05 -1.55 -5.51
N ALA A 257 -5.80 -2.44 -4.88
CA ALA A 257 -6.11 -3.75 -5.44
C ALA A 257 -7.55 -4.15 -5.08
N ALA A 258 -8.14 -5.03 -5.89
CA ALA A 258 -9.45 -5.64 -5.68
C ALA A 258 -9.28 -7.16 -5.50
N PRO A 259 -10.30 -7.93 -5.11
CA PRO A 259 -10.25 -9.39 -5.15
C PRO A 259 -9.88 -9.90 -6.55
N ALA A 260 -9.08 -10.96 -6.63
CA ALA A 260 -8.78 -11.60 -7.91
C ALA A 260 -10.08 -12.03 -8.62
N GLY A 261 -10.14 -11.82 -9.95
CA GLY A 261 -11.34 -12.06 -10.75
C GLY A 261 -12.26 -10.84 -10.93
N THR A 262 -11.91 -9.68 -10.35
CA THR A 262 -12.63 -8.42 -10.64
C THR A 262 -12.54 -8.10 -12.12
N PRO A 263 -13.67 -7.79 -12.80
CA PRO A 263 -13.70 -7.57 -14.25
C PRO A 263 -12.78 -6.45 -14.71
N ALA A 264 -12.07 -6.65 -15.82
CA ALA A 264 -11.13 -5.66 -16.38
C ALA A 264 -11.72 -4.25 -16.58
N PRO A 265 -12.97 -4.06 -17.07
CA PRO A 265 -13.55 -2.72 -17.18
C PRO A 265 -13.69 -2.00 -15.84
N VAL A 266 -13.96 -2.75 -14.75
CA VAL A 266 -14.06 -2.21 -13.40
C VAL A 266 -12.67 -1.79 -12.89
N ILE A 267 -11.64 -2.63 -13.10
CA ILE A 267 -10.24 -2.30 -12.78
C ILE A 267 -9.81 -1.01 -13.51
N MET A 268 -10.10 -0.91 -14.81
CA MET A 268 -9.75 0.27 -15.61
C MET A 268 -10.46 1.53 -15.13
N LYS A 269 -11.74 1.46 -14.75
CA LYS A 269 -12.50 2.60 -14.22
C LYS A 269 -11.93 3.08 -12.88
N LEU A 270 -11.59 2.15 -11.98
CA LEU A 270 -10.95 2.45 -10.70
C LEU A 270 -9.54 3.02 -10.90
N GLN A 271 -8.76 2.48 -11.83
CA GLN A 271 -7.43 2.97 -12.19
C GLN A 271 -7.48 4.40 -12.72
N GLU A 272 -8.42 4.71 -13.63
CA GLU A 272 -8.60 6.06 -14.15
C GLU A 272 -8.93 7.05 -13.04
N ALA A 273 -9.86 6.69 -12.17
CA ALA A 273 -10.22 7.52 -11.02
C ALA A 273 -9.04 7.76 -10.09
N ALA A 274 -8.25 6.71 -9.82
CA ALA A 274 -7.04 6.82 -9.02
C ALA A 274 -5.99 7.71 -9.68
N LYS A 275 -5.77 7.59 -11.00
CA LYS A 275 -4.83 8.43 -11.74
C LYS A 275 -5.21 9.90 -11.62
N LYS A 276 -6.45 10.26 -11.94
CA LYS A 276 -6.94 11.64 -11.83
C LYS A 276 -6.85 12.17 -10.40
N ALA A 277 -7.12 11.32 -9.41
CA ALA A 277 -6.99 11.69 -8.00
C ALA A 277 -5.55 12.08 -7.64
N THR A 278 -4.53 11.40 -8.20
CA THR A 278 -3.11 11.73 -7.95
C THR A 278 -2.67 13.06 -8.56
N GLU A 279 -3.41 13.57 -9.54
CA GLU A 279 -3.13 14.84 -10.23
C GLU A 279 -3.68 16.04 -9.45
N SER A 280 -4.55 15.83 -8.45
CA SER A 280 -5.14 16.91 -7.66
C SER A 280 -4.14 17.61 -6.76
N GLU A 281 -4.29 18.93 -6.58
CA GLU A 281 -3.42 19.70 -5.67
C GLU A 281 -3.56 19.26 -4.22
N ALA A 282 -4.75 18.83 -3.80
CA ALA A 282 -4.98 18.31 -2.45
C ALA A 282 -4.15 17.05 -2.19
N PHE A 283 -4.08 16.14 -3.18
CA PHE A 283 -3.29 14.92 -3.08
C PHE A 283 -1.78 15.22 -3.09
N LYS A 284 -1.31 16.00 -4.07
CA LYS A 284 0.10 16.42 -4.20
C LYS A 284 0.61 17.09 -2.93
N SER A 285 -0.12 18.10 -2.44
CA SER A 285 0.24 18.83 -1.22
C SER A 285 0.28 17.92 0.02
N THR A 286 -0.64 16.95 0.11
CA THR A 286 -0.65 16.01 1.23
C THR A 286 0.58 15.09 1.21
N LEU A 287 0.92 14.52 0.05
CA LEU A 287 2.08 13.64 -0.07
C LEU A 287 3.39 14.39 0.19
N ALA A 288 3.54 15.59 -0.36
CA ALA A 288 4.71 16.42 -0.12
C ALA A 288 4.94 16.69 1.38
N LYS A 289 3.87 17.03 2.13
CA LYS A 289 3.95 17.25 3.58
C LYS A 289 4.34 16.00 4.38
N LEU A 290 4.00 14.81 3.85
CA LEU A 290 4.28 13.53 4.50
C LEU A 290 5.61 12.91 4.06
N GLY A 291 6.30 13.50 3.08
CA GLY A 291 7.53 12.96 2.50
C GLY A 291 7.29 11.67 1.71
N ALA A 292 6.18 11.60 1.00
CA ALA A 292 5.83 10.53 0.09
C ALA A 292 5.84 11.05 -1.35
N ASP A 293 6.33 10.23 -2.28
CA ASP A 293 6.39 10.57 -3.70
C ASP A 293 5.21 9.97 -4.46
N ILE A 294 4.61 10.76 -5.36
CA ILE A 294 3.66 10.24 -6.33
C ILE A 294 4.44 9.48 -7.40
N LYS A 295 4.21 8.18 -7.50
CA LYS A 295 4.85 7.30 -8.50
C LYS A 295 3.78 6.38 -9.08
N PHE A 296 2.92 6.93 -9.93
CA PHE A 296 1.83 6.20 -10.53
C PHE A 296 2.33 5.10 -11.47
N LEU A 297 1.73 3.91 -11.37
CA LEU A 297 1.79 2.85 -12.38
C LEU A 297 0.38 2.35 -12.63
N ASP A 298 0.07 2.01 -13.88
CA ASP A 298 -1.16 1.31 -14.24
C ASP A 298 -1.18 -0.13 -13.68
N HIS A 299 -2.30 -0.82 -13.85
CA HIS A 299 -2.51 -2.15 -13.29
C HIS A 299 -1.52 -3.20 -13.83
N GLU A 300 -1.10 -3.11 -15.11
CA GLU A 300 -0.17 -4.06 -15.70
C GLU A 300 1.25 -3.86 -15.18
N ALA A 301 1.76 -2.62 -15.25
CA ALA A 301 3.09 -2.29 -14.74
C ALA A 301 3.18 -2.50 -13.22
N PHE A 302 2.11 -2.19 -12.49
CA PHE A 302 2.04 -2.43 -11.05
C PHE A 302 2.01 -3.93 -10.72
N GLY A 303 1.29 -4.73 -11.51
CA GLY A 303 1.28 -6.19 -11.36
C GLY A 303 2.68 -6.80 -11.51
N LYS A 304 3.45 -6.37 -12.51
CA LYS A 304 4.86 -6.79 -12.72
C LYS A 304 5.73 -6.40 -11.53
N LEU A 305 5.63 -5.15 -11.07
CA LEU A 305 6.36 -4.66 -9.89
C LEU A 305 6.07 -5.51 -8.64
N ILE A 306 4.80 -5.89 -8.39
CA ILE A 306 4.44 -6.71 -7.23
C ILE A 306 5.14 -8.06 -7.25
N VAL A 307 5.22 -8.72 -8.42
CA VAL A 307 5.91 -10.01 -8.57
C VAL A 307 7.40 -9.88 -8.25
N GLU A 308 8.05 -8.85 -8.79
CA GLU A 308 9.48 -8.58 -8.57
C GLU A 308 9.78 -8.26 -7.10
N ASP A 309 8.92 -7.42 -6.49
CA ASP A 309 9.08 -6.99 -5.10
C ASP A 309 8.82 -8.15 -4.11
N ASP A 310 7.85 -9.03 -4.40
CA ASP A 310 7.58 -10.22 -3.60
C ASP A 310 8.80 -11.15 -3.56
N ALA A 311 9.39 -11.45 -4.72
CA ALA A 311 10.60 -12.28 -4.80
C ALA A 311 11.80 -11.64 -4.08
N ARG A 312 11.95 -10.32 -4.20
CA ARG A 312 13.00 -9.56 -3.50
C ARG A 312 12.80 -9.60 -1.98
N LEU A 313 11.58 -9.38 -1.50
CA LEU A 313 11.25 -9.42 -0.07
C LEU A 313 11.41 -10.84 0.49
N ASP A 314 11.00 -11.87 -0.25
CA ASP A 314 11.20 -13.26 0.18
C ASP A 314 12.69 -13.58 0.40
N LYS A 315 13.55 -13.14 -0.53
CA LYS A 315 15.01 -13.29 -0.40
C LYS A 315 15.57 -12.53 0.81
N ILE A 316 15.20 -11.26 0.98
CA ILE A 316 15.68 -10.42 2.09
C ILE A 316 15.22 -11.01 3.43
N MET A 317 13.94 -11.33 3.55
CA MET A 317 13.36 -11.84 4.79
C MET A 317 13.87 -13.24 5.12
N GLY A 318 14.14 -14.08 4.11
CA GLY A 318 14.80 -15.37 4.27
C GLY A 318 16.20 -15.23 4.83
N GLY A 319 17.03 -14.36 4.26
CA GLY A 319 18.39 -14.06 4.73
C GLY A 319 18.44 -13.51 6.16
N LEU A 320 17.42 -12.77 6.58
CA LEU A 320 17.30 -12.19 7.92
C LEU A 320 16.62 -13.14 8.95
N GLY A 321 16.26 -14.37 8.55
CA GLY A 321 15.55 -15.31 9.43
C GLY A 321 14.13 -14.88 9.81
N LEU A 322 13.50 -14.00 9.01
CA LEU A 322 12.16 -13.47 9.26
C LEU A 322 11.07 -14.26 8.55
N LYS A 323 11.44 -15.22 7.70
CA LYS A 323 10.48 -16.09 7.00
C LYS A 323 9.93 -17.14 7.96
N LYS A 324 8.62 -17.31 7.97
CA LYS A 324 7.94 -18.30 8.82
C LYS A 324 6.93 -19.09 7.99
N ALA A 325 6.71 -20.34 8.38
CA ALA A 325 5.61 -21.12 7.83
C ALA A 325 4.27 -20.45 8.16
N PRO A 326 3.27 -20.49 7.24
CA PRO A 326 1.93 -19.99 7.53
C PRO A 326 1.37 -20.66 8.81
N LYS A 327 0.80 -19.88 9.70
CA LYS A 327 0.09 -20.41 10.86
C LYS A 327 -1.10 -21.21 10.36
N SER A 328 -1.26 -22.41 10.90
CA SER A 328 -2.39 -23.32 10.61
C SER A 328 -3.73 -22.67 10.94
#